data_6ac9c68a76e7e78860609c06ab3459fd
#
_entry.id   6ac9c68a76e7e78860609c06ab3459fd
#
_cell.length_a   1.000
_cell.length_b   1.000
_cell.length_c   1.000
_cell.angle_alpha   90.00
_cell.angle_beta   90.00
_cell.angle_gamma   90.00
#
_symmetry.space_group_name_H-M   'P 1'
#
loop_
_entity.id
_entity.type
_entity.pdbx_description
1 polymer ?
#
loop_
_entity_poly.entity_id
_entity_poly.type
_entity_poly.pdbx_seq_one_letter_code
_entity_poly.pdbx_strand_id
1 'polypeptide(L)'
;AKDPAGECVVEFAGAPVDRILDDCGHIPLPPYIKRQNLPPDAERYQTVYADHPGAVAAPTAGLHFTKEILAELEQKGVRRAELTLHVGQGTFKPVTADEITDHKMHSEEYIFPEAAAALLNETRRNGRRVAAVGTTSLRVLESCVKPDRTFEARTGSTDIFIYPPHEVLSADILLTNFHLPKSTLLMLV
;
A
#
# COMPACT_ATOMS: atom_id res chain seq x y z
N ALA A 1 -20.15 18.77 8.21
CA ALA A 1 -20.68 17.90 9.28
C ALA A 1 -19.55 16.98 9.72
N LYS A 2 -19.49 16.65 11.01
CA LYS A 2 -18.51 15.72 11.58
C LYS A 2 -19.23 14.43 11.93
N ASP A 3 -18.73 13.30 11.47
CA ASP A 3 -19.31 12.00 11.78
C ASP A 3 -18.84 11.46 13.16
N PRO A 4 -19.43 10.37 13.67
CA PRO A 4 -19.02 9.76 14.94
C PRO A 4 -17.57 9.24 14.95
N ALA A 5 -16.99 8.92 13.80
CA ALA A 5 -15.60 8.50 13.66
C ALA A 5 -14.62 9.68 13.64
N GLY A 6 -15.13 10.91 13.63
CA GLY A 6 -14.34 12.13 13.63
C GLY A 6 -14.00 12.66 12.24
N GLU A 7 -14.51 12.02 11.18
CA GLU A 7 -14.34 12.50 9.81
C GLU A 7 -15.19 13.73 9.54
N CYS A 8 -14.67 14.64 8.73
CA CYS A 8 -15.37 15.88 8.38
C CYS A 8 -15.46 15.99 6.86
N VAL A 9 -16.66 16.28 6.36
CA VAL A 9 -16.85 16.73 4.99
C VAL A 9 -16.65 18.25 4.98
N VAL A 10 -15.69 18.70 4.18
CA VAL A 10 -15.34 20.12 4.01
C VAL A 10 -15.62 20.52 2.58
N GLU A 11 -16.30 21.65 2.41
CA GLU A 11 -16.54 22.27 1.12
C GLU A 11 -15.63 23.50 1.00
N PHE A 12 -14.89 23.58 -0.09
CA PHE A 12 -14.04 24.71 -0.42
C PHE A 12 -14.72 25.59 -1.44
N ALA A 13 -14.79 26.91 -1.14
CA ALA A 13 -15.28 27.90 -2.08
C ALA A 13 -14.12 28.59 -2.81
N GLY A 14 -14.27 28.83 -4.11
CA GLY A 14 -13.37 29.70 -4.87
C GLY A 14 -12.31 29.03 -5.73
N ALA A 15 -11.92 27.80 -5.42
CA ALA A 15 -10.98 27.02 -6.27
C ALA A 15 -11.24 25.51 -6.16
N PRO A 16 -10.88 24.71 -7.18
CA PRO A 16 -10.87 23.26 -7.09
C PRO A 16 -9.95 22.78 -5.97
N VAL A 17 -10.34 21.67 -5.33
CA VAL A 17 -9.59 21.09 -4.19
C VAL A 17 -8.14 20.80 -4.55
N ASP A 18 -7.90 20.23 -5.73
CA ASP A 18 -6.54 19.89 -6.21
C ASP A 18 -5.63 21.11 -6.24
N ARG A 19 -6.15 22.26 -6.73
CA ARG A 19 -5.38 23.50 -6.75
C ARG A 19 -5.09 24.02 -5.35
N ILE A 20 -6.02 23.88 -4.42
CA ILE A 20 -5.83 24.28 -3.02
C ILE A 20 -4.76 23.41 -2.36
N LEU A 21 -4.79 22.09 -2.67
CA LEU A 21 -3.78 21.16 -2.18
C LEU A 21 -2.39 21.45 -2.75
N ASP A 22 -2.30 21.81 -4.03
CA ASP A 22 -1.03 22.19 -4.67
C ASP A 22 -0.45 23.49 -4.08
N ASP A 23 -1.31 24.49 -3.83
CA ASP A 23 -0.89 25.83 -3.36
C ASP A 23 -0.58 25.85 -1.84
N CYS A 24 -1.31 25.09 -1.03
CA CYS A 24 -1.30 25.18 0.44
C CYS A 24 -1.07 23.83 1.14
N GLY A 25 -1.11 22.73 0.42
CA GLY A 25 -0.99 21.37 0.99
C GLY A 25 0.41 21.06 1.48
N HIS A 26 0.48 20.15 2.44
CA HIS A 26 1.73 19.62 2.97
C HIS A 26 1.72 18.10 2.89
N ILE A 27 2.88 17.50 2.62
CA ILE A 27 3.00 16.05 2.64
C ILE A 27 2.72 15.53 4.05
N PRO A 28 1.76 14.60 4.23
CA PRO A 28 1.41 14.04 5.51
C PRO A 28 2.47 13.03 5.96
N LEU A 29 3.57 13.51 6.52
CA LEU A 29 4.63 12.64 7.03
C LEU A 29 4.09 11.76 8.17
N PRO A 30 4.55 10.49 8.26
CA PRO A 30 4.13 9.60 9.32
C PRO A 30 4.53 10.12 10.71
N PRO A 31 3.77 9.81 11.77
CA PRO A 31 3.96 10.38 13.12
C PRO A 31 5.32 10.12 13.76
N TYR A 32 6.06 9.10 13.29
CA TYR A 32 7.41 8.81 13.78
C TYR A 32 8.48 9.77 13.21
N ILE A 33 8.17 10.51 12.15
CA ILE A 33 9.02 11.59 11.63
C ILE A 33 8.68 12.87 12.39
N LYS A 34 9.43 13.13 13.47
CA LYS A 34 9.19 14.25 14.40
C LYS A 34 9.78 15.57 13.90
N ARG A 35 9.42 16.00 12.70
CA ARG A 35 9.76 17.30 12.14
C ARG A 35 8.67 17.78 11.21
N GLN A 36 8.68 19.08 10.93
CA GLN A 36 7.81 19.63 9.90
C GLN A 36 8.23 19.14 8.51
N ASN A 37 7.26 19.14 7.61
CA ASN A 37 7.48 18.86 6.20
C ASN A 37 8.44 19.92 5.61
N LEU A 38 9.31 19.48 4.72
CA LEU A 38 10.24 20.32 3.96
C LEU A 38 9.96 20.15 2.46
N PRO A 39 10.30 21.15 1.62
CA PRO A 39 10.05 21.05 0.17
C PRO A 39 10.55 19.75 -0.51
N PRO A 40 11.73 19.19 -0.14
CA PRO A 40 12.18 17.92 -0.71
C PRO A 40 11.31 16.70 -0.36
N ASP A 41 10.43 16.78 0.66
CA ASP A 41 9.62 15.64 1.06
C ASP A 41 8.55 15.31 0.00
N ALA A 42 8.12 16.27 -0.78
CA ALA A 42 7.18 16.06 -1.89
C ALA A 42 7.73 15.03 -2.91
N GLU A 43 9.03 15.06 -3.13
CA GLU A 43 9.69 14.10 -4.01
C GLU A 43 10.18 12.86 -3.26
N ARG A 44 10.78 13.05 -2.08
CA ARG A 44 11.45 11.98 -1.33
C ARG A 44 10.51 11.04 -0.58
N TYR A 45 9.32 11.52 -0.21
CA TYR A 45 8.29 10.70 0.43
C TYR A 45 7.25 10.19 -0.58
N GLN A 46 7.74 9.77 -1.75
CA GLN A 46 6.97 9.11 -2.79
C GLN A 46 7.86 8.15 -3.57
N THR A 47 7.28 7.08 -4.11
CA THR A 47 8.02 6.12 -4.94
C THR A 47 8.25 6.69 -6.34
N VAL A 48 9.36 6.27 -6.99
CA VAL A 48 9.70 6.69 -8.35
C VAL A 48 8.74 6.16 -9.43
N TYR A 49 7.79 5.31 -9.04
CA TYR A 49 6.77 4.70 -9.90
C TYR A 49 5.33 5.04 -9.47
N ALA A 50 5.14 6.02 -8.60
CA ALA A 50 3.81 6.50 -8.24
C ALA A 50 3.14 7.15 -9.46
N ASP A 51 1.91 6.74 -9.76
CA ASP A 51 1.16 7.19 -10.94
C ASP A 51 -0.24 7.70 -10.59
N HIS A 52 -0.93 7.07 -9.64
CA HIS A 52 -2.30 7.40 -9.25
C HIS A 52 -2.34 8.18 -7.93
N PRO A 53 -2.70 9.48 -7.94
CA PRO A 53 -2.89 10.26 -6.70
C PRO A 53 -4.08 9.74 -5.89
N GLY A 54 -4.06 9.96 -4.57
CA GLY A 54 -5.19 9.60 -3.68
C GLY A 54 -4.79 8.92 -2.37
N ALA A 55 -3.54 8.46 -2.22
CA ALA A 55 -3.06 7.89 -0.97
C ALA A 55 -2.55 8.97 -0.01
N VAL A 56 -2.82 8.81 1.28
CA VAL A 56 -2.26 9.65 2.35
C VAL A 56 -0.84 9.22 2.71
N ALA A 57 -0.57 7.91 2.67
CA ALA A 57 0.72 7.35 3.02
C ALA A 57 1.42 6.73 1.81
N ALA A 58 2.71 7.05 1.64
CA ALA A 58 3.54 6.40 0.63
C ALA A 58 3.84 4.92 1.01
N PRO A 59 3.94 3.99 0.04
CA PRO A 59 4.38 2.62 0.28
C PRO A 59 5.88 2.60 0.56
N THR A 60 6.26 2.81 1.83
CA THR A 60 7.64 3.11 2.23
C THR A 60 8.67 2.05 1.87
N ALA A 61 8.30 0.78 1.72
CA ALA A 61 9.18 -0.25 1.18
C ALA A 61 9.60 0.04 -0.28
N GLY A 62 8.74 0.71 -1.04
CA GLY A 62 9.01 1.12 -2.41
C GLY A 62 10.02 2.27 -2.52
N LEU A 63 10.24 3.05 -1.46
CA LEU A 63 11.21 4.15 -1.45
C LEU A 63 12.67 3.68 -1.58
N HIS A 64 12.94 2.39 -1.35
CA HIS A 64 14.26 1.80 -1.57
C HIS A 64 14.60 1.62 -3.06
N PHE A 65 13.61 1.71 -3.96
CA PHE A 65 13.82 1.53 -5.39
C PHE A 65 14.09 2.87 -6.07
N THR A 66 15.18 2.92 -6.82
CA THR A 66 15.48 4.00 -7.75
C THR A 66 15.17 3.54 -9.19
N LYS A 67 15.16 4.47 -10.12
CA LYS A 67 14.99 4.15 -11.55
C LYS A 67 16.09 3.22 -12.06
N GLU A 68 17.31 3.41 -11.56
CA GLU A 68 18.50 2.62 -11.90
C GLU A 68 18.34 1.17 -11.40
N ILE A 69 17.93 0.98 -10.14
CA ILE A 69 17.68 -0.35 -9.57
C ILE A 69 16.58 -1.07 -10.36
N LEU A 70 15.50 -0.37 -10.72
CA LEU A 70 14.42 -0.96 -11.51
C LEU A 70 14.93 -1.40 -12.90
N ALA A 71 15.76 -0.58 -13.55
CA ALA A 71 16.37 -0.91 -14.84
C ALA A 71 17.33 -2.12 -14.74
N GLU A 72 18.14 -2.20 -13.67
CA GLU A 72 19.02 -3.35 -13.43
C GLU A 72 18.22 -4.65 -13.21
N LEU A 73 17.11 -4.59 -12.47
CA LEU A 73 16.24 -5.74 -12.25
C LEU A 73 15.64 -6.23 -13.58
N GLU A 74 15.19 -5.31 -14.43
CA GLU A 74 14.66 -5.64 -15.75
C GLU A 74 15.72 -6.31 -16.65
N GLN A 75 16.95 -5.79 -16.67
CA GLN A 75 18.09 -6.40 -17.38
C GLN A 75 18.41 -7.82 -16.89
N LYS A 76 18.15 -8.10 -15.61
CA LYS A 76 18.28 -9.43 -15.02
C LYS A 76 17.07 -10.33 -15.26
N GLY A 77 16.08 -9.87 -16.03
CA GLY A 77 14.88 -10.62 -16.37
C GLY A 77 13.82 -10.65 -15.27
N VAL A 78 13.93 -9.77 -14.26
CA VAL A 78 12.88 -9.57 -13.26
C VAL A 78 11.77 -8.72 -13.87
N ARG A 79 10.56 -9.25 -13.91
CA ARG A 79 9.40 -8.56 -14.44
C ARG A 79 8.66 -7.82 -13.34
N ARG A 80 8.12 -6.65 -13.63
CA ARG A 80 7.38 -5.81 -12.70
C ARG A 80 5.90 -5.84 -13.00
N ALA A 81 5.08 -6.10 -11.97
CA ALA A 81 3.65 -5.91 -11.97
C ALA A 81 3.28 -4.74 -11.06
N GLU A 82 2.37 -3.92 -11.47
CA GLU A 82 1.94 -2.73 -10.75
C GLU A 82 0.48 -2.89 -10.30
N LEU A 83 0.20 -2.40 -9.10
CA LEU A 83 -1.13 -2.31 -8.54
C LEU A 83 -1.27 -0.98 -7.79
N THR A 84 -2.49 -0.54 -7.57
CA THR A 84 -2.78 0.68 -6.80
C THR A 84 -3.48 0.31 -5.50
N LEU A 85 -3.03 0.89 -4.39
CA LEU A 85 -3.76 0.89 -3.13
C LEU A 85 -3.77 2.32 -2.57
N HIS A 86 -4.96 2.85 -2.32
CA HIS A 86 -5.12 4.16 -1.67
C HIS A 86 -5.04 3.99 -0.15
N VAL A 87 -3.82 4.11 0.36
CA VAL A 87 -3.54 3.94 1.80
C VAL A 87 -4.09 5.13 2.57
N GLY A 88 -5.04 4.87 3.47
CA GLY A 88 -5.65 5.86 4.33
C GLY A 88 -4.85 6.14 5.62
N GLN A 89 -5.32 7.10 6.41
CA GLN A 89 -4.72 7.45 7.72
C GLN A 89 -4.77 6.31 8.73
N GLY A 90 -5.67 5.35 8.54
CA GLY A 90 -5.86 4.21 9.45
C GLY A 90 -4.61 3.34 9.60
N THR A 91 -3.74 3.31 8.58
CA THR A 91 -2.49 2.54 8.61
C THR A 91 -1.52 2.97 9.72
N PHE A 92 -1.62 4.21 10.18
CA PHE A 92 -0.79 4.73 11.28
C PHE A 92 -1.41 4.58 12.66
N LYS A 93 -2.64 4.10 12.77
CA LYS A 93 -3.30 3.91 14.07
C LYS A 93 -2.74 2.65 14.75
N PRO A 94 -2.34 2.75 16.02
CA PRO A 94 -1.94 1.58 16.78
C PRO A 94 -3.14 0.65 17.02
N VAL A 95 -2.87 -0.64 17.17
CA VAL A 95 -3.88 -1.59 17.63
C VAL A 95 -4.21 -1.26 19.08
N THR A 96 -5.49 -1.00 19.34
CA THR A 96 -6.01 -0.67 20.69
C THR A 96 -6.84 -1.80 21.29
N ALA A 97 -7.17 -2.81 20.50
CA ALA A 97 -7.90 -3.99 20.97
C ALA A 97 -6.97 -4.87 21.82
N ASP A 98 -7.50 -5.43 22.91
CA ASP A 98 -6.77 -6.37 23.76
C ASP A 98 -6.60 -7.72 23.06
N GLU A 99 -7.60 -8.16 22.31
CA GLU A 99 -7.56 -9.37 21.49
C GLU A 99 -7.40 -9.00 20.02
N ILE A 100 -6.52 -9.72 19.30
CA ILE A 100 -6.25 -9.49 17.87
C ILE A 100 -7.53 -9.62 17.04
N THR A 101 -8.38 -10.57 17.37
CA THR A 101 -9.63 -10.86 16.67
C THR A 101 -10.65 -9.73 16.73
N ASP A 102 -10.55 -8.85 17.71
CA ASP A 102 -11.44 -7.71 17.91
C ASP A 102 -10.98 -6.48 17.13
N HIS A 103 -9.78 -6.51 16.59
CA HIS A 103 -9.25 -5.41 15.78
C HIS A 103 -9.96 -5.34 14.43
N LYS A 104 -10.52 -4.18 14.11
CA LYS A 104 -11.13 -3.90 12.81
C LYS A 104 -10.17 -3.10 11.95
N MET A 105 -9.77 -3.68 10.82
CA MET A 105 -8.99 -2.98 9.81
C MET A 105 -9.84 -1.93 9.11
N HIS A 106 -9.21 -0.81 8.76
CA HIS A 106 -9.84 0.15 7.85
C HIS A 106 -9.87 -0.43 6.44
N SER A 107 -10.98 -0.19 5.76
CA SER A 107 -11.12 -0.56 4.36
C SER A 107 -10.35 0.43 3.49
N GLU A 108 -9.57 -0.08 2.54
CA GLU A 108 -8.75 0.70 1.61
C GLU A 108 -9.06 0.28 0.18
N GLU A 109 -9.26 1.27 -0.68
CA GLU A 109 -9.58 1.02 -2.09
C GLU A 109 -8.34 0.60 -2.87
N TYR A 110 -8.51 -0.37 -3.76
CA TYR A 110 -7.42 -0.85 -4.61
C TYR A 110 -7.86 -1.10 -6.05
N ILE A 111 -6.85 -1.07 -6.94
CA ILE A 111 -6.96 -1.49 -8.32
C ILE A 111 -5.86 -2.53 -8.57
N PHE A 112 -6.27 -3.75 -8.91
CA PHE A 112 -5.38 -4.82 -9.36
C PHE A 112 -5.69 -5.12 -10.83
N PRO A 113 -4.90 -4.58 -11.77
CA PRO A 113 -5.22 -4.59 -13.19
C PRO A 113 -5.01 -5.97 -13.82
N GLU A 114 -5.69 -6.20 -14.94
CA GLU A 114 -5.63 -7.46 -15.70
C GLU A 114 -4.21 -7.80 -16.15
N ALA A 115 -3.44 -6.81 -16.58
CA ALA A 115 -2.04 -7.00 -16.98
C ALA A 115 -1.18 -7.55 -15.82
N ALA A 116 -1.39 -7.05 -14.60
CA ALA A 116 -0.69 -7.55 -13.41
C ALA A 116 -1.13 -8.98 -13.08
N ALA A 117 -2.43 -9.27 -13.08
CA ALA A 117 -2.95 -10.61 -12.83
C ALA A 117 -2.43 -11.63 -13.86
N ALA A 118 -2.43 -11.28 -15.14
CA ALA A 118 -1.90 -12.13 -16.23
C ALA A 118 -0.41 -12.43 -16.03
N LEU A 119 0.37 -11.39 -15.70
CA LEU A 119 1.81 -11.52 -15.45
C LEU A 119 2.12 -12.43 -14.26
N LEU A 120 1.39 -12.28 -13.15
CA LEU A 120 1.60 -13.11 -11.97
C LEU A 120 1.17 -14.57 -12.23
N ASN A 121 0.07 -14.79 -12.95
CA ASN A 121 -0.37 -16.12 -13.35
C ASN A 121 0.64 -16.80 -14.27
N GLU A 122 1.22 -16.08 -15.22
CA GLU A 122 2.29 -16.61 -16.07
C GLU A 122 3.53 -16.95 -15.23
N THR A 123 3.91 -16.09 -14.29
CA THR A 123 5.03 -16.31 -13.36
C THR A 123 4.84 -17.61 -12.57
N ARG A 124 3.64 -17.84 -12.04
CA ARG A 124 3.29 -19.07 -11.32
C ARG A 124 3.34 -20.31 -12.21
N ARG A 125 2.74 -20.26 -13.41
CA ARG A 125 2.78 -21.38 -14.37
C ARG A 125 4.21 -21.79 -14.75
N ASN A 126 5.12 -20.83 -14.78
CA ASN A 126 6.53 -21.06 -15.09
C ASN A 126 7.36 -21.46 -13.85
N GLY A 127 6.73 -21.77 -12.72
CA GLY A 127 7.42 -22.17 -11.48
C GLY A 127 8.33 -21.09 -10.90
N ARG A 128 8.06 -19.82 -11.21
CA ARG A 128 8.85 -18.70 -10.73
C ARG A 128 8.21 -18.05 -9.51
N ARG A 129 9.01 -17.26 -8.77
CA ARG A 129 8.61 -16.64 -7.51
C ARG A 129 7.97 -15.28 -7.74
N VAL A 130 7.02 -14.96 -6.87
CA VAL A 130 6.39 -13.64 -6.75
C VAL A 130 6.95 -12.94 -5.53
N ALA A 131 7.51 -11.74 -5.72
CA ALA A 131 7.98 -10.88 -4.65
C ALA A 131 7.03 -9.68 -4.49
N ALA A 132 6.42 -9.56 -3.31
CA ALA A 132 5.65 -8.39 -2.94
C ALA A 132 6.57 -7.31 -2.35
N VAL A 133 6.45 -6.07 -2.83
CA VAL A 133 7.15 -4.91 -2.29
C VAL A 133 6.16 -4.08 -1.48
N GLY A 134 6.29 -4.14 -0.17
CA GLY A 134 5.40 -3.53 0.82
C GLY A 134 4.27 -4.44 1.27
N THR A 135 3.91 -4.30 2.55
CA THR A 135 2.74 -4.94 3.14
C THR A 135 1.44 -4.52 2.44
N THR A 136 1.39 -3.30 1.90
CA THR A 136 0.31 -2.79 1.07
C THR A 136 0.10 -3.65 -0.18
N SER A 137 1.16 -3.95 -0.92
CA SER A 137 1.10 -4.82 -2.09
C SER A 137 0.67 -6.24 -1.70
N LEU A 138 1.23 -6.79 -0.61
CA LEU A 138 0.86 -8.12 -0.13
C LEU A 138 -0.64 -8.21 0.20
N ARG A 139 -1.22 -7.20 0.86
CA ARG A 139 -2.65 -7.19 1.20
C ARG A 139 -3.54 -7.21 -0.04
N VAL A 140 -3.21 -6.45 -1.08
CA VAL A 140 -3.97 -6.48 -2.34
C VAL A 140 -3.84 -7.83 -3.02
N LEU A 141 -2.61 -8.36 -3.13
CA LEU A 141 -2.37 -9.66 -3.75
C LEU A 141 -3.14 -10.77 -3.02
N GLU A 142 -3.13 -10.75 -1.69
CA GLU A 142 -3.83 -11.75 -0.87
C GLU A 142 -5.35 -11.63 -0.97
N SER A 143 -5.86 -10.42 -1.22
CA SER A 143 -7.29 -10.19 -1.49
C SER A 143 -7.73 -10.65 -2.89
N CYS A 144 -6.78 -10.85 -3.82
CA CYS A 144 -7.05 -11.19 -5.22
C CYS A 144 -6.57 -12.58 -5.63
N VAL A 145 -5.86 -13.30 -4.75
CA VAL A 145 -5.42 -14.66 -5.00
C VAL A 145 -6.55 -15.65 -4.70
N LYS A 146 -6.66 -16.69 -5.52
CA LYS A 146 -7.58 -17.82 -5.31
C LYS A 146 -6.88 -18.97 -4.57
N PRO A 147 -7.65 -19.94 -4.03
CA PRO A 147 -7.06 -21.10 -3.34
C PRO A 147 -6.11 -21.93 -4.20
N ASP A 148 -6.27 -21.90 -5.52
CA ASP A 148 -5.37 -22.55 -6.48
C ASP A 148 -4.13 -21.72 -6.82
N ARG A 149 -3.92 -20.61 -6.08
CA ARG A 149 -2.83 -19.63 -6.22
C ARG A 149 -2.85 -18.85 -7.55
N THR A 150 -3.96 -18.88 -8.29
CA THR A 150 -4.16 -17.99 -9.44
C THR A 150 -4.68 -16.63 -8.99
N PHE A 151 -4.43 -15.61 -9.80
CA PHE A 151 -4.83 -14.24 -9.55
C PHE A 151 -5.97 -13.83 -10.48
N GLU A 152 -6.89 -13.03 -9.95
CA GLU A 152 -7.98 -12.43 -10.72
C GLU A 152 -7.90 -10.90 -10.61
N ALA A 153 -7.94 -10.23 -11.77
CA ALA A 153 -7.99 -8.77 -11.81
C ALA A 153 -9.23 -8.25 -11.11
N ARG A 154 -9.06 -7.23 -10.28
CA ARG A 154 -10.15 -6.71 -9.46
C ARG A 154 -9.94 -5.26 -9.07
N THR A 155 -11.02 -4.49 -9.10
CA THR A 155 -11.12 -3.19 -8.43
C THR A 155 -12.10 -3.33 -7.28
N GLY A 156 -11.74 -2.83 -6.11
CA GLY A 156 -12.57 -2.96 -4.92
C GLY A 156 -11.92 -2.36 -3.69
N SER A 157 -12.35 -2.81 -2.54
CA SER A 157 -11.77 -2.45 -1.26
C SER A 157 -11.34 -3.67 -0.47
N THR A 158 -10.35 -3.52 0.40
CA THR A 158 -9.87 -4.57 1.28
C THR A 158 -9.69 -4.07 2.70
N ASP A 159 -10.19 -4.83 3.65
CA ASP A 159 -9.95 -4.71 5.08
C ASP A 159 -9.22 -5.94 5.62
N ILE A 160 -8.55 -6.70 4.74
CA ILE A 160 -7.86 -7.92 5.11
C ILE A 160 -6.84 -7.65 6.22
N PHE A 161 -6.94 -8.45 7.27
CA PHE A 161 -6.01 -8.47 8.38
C PHE A 161 -5.24 -9.79 8.37
N ILE A 162 -3.97 -9.73 7.96
CA ILE A 162 -3.09 -10.90 7.86
C ILE A 162 -2.34 -11.04 9.17
N TYR A 163 -2.55 -12.16 9.86
CA TYR A 163 -1.87 -12.53 11.12
C TYR A 163 -1.92 -14.05 11.30
N PRO A 164 -1.04 -14.67 12.10
CA PRO A 164 -1.05 -16.12 12.31
C PRO A 164 -2.41 -16.64 12.84
N PRO A 165 -2.95 -17.75 12.32
CA PRO A 165 -2.30 -18.74 11.45
C PRO A 165 -2.57 -18.54 9.93
N HIS A 166 -2.79 -17.32 9.45
CA HIS A 166 -3.03 -17.06 8.02
C HIS A 166 -1.85 -17.53 7.17
N GLU A 167 -2.12 -18.41 6.19
CA GLU A 167 -1.12 -18.85 5.23
C GLU A 167 -1.16 -17.94 4.01
N VAL A 168 -0.03 -17.28 3.71
CA VAL A 168 0.10 -16.40 2.55
C VAL A 168 0.19 -17.24 1.28
N LEU A 169 -0.76 -17.06 0.36
CA LEU A 169 -0.83 -17.76 -0.91
C LEU A 169 -0.27 -16.94 -2.07
N SER A 170 -0.28 -15.62 -1.95
CA SER A 170 -0.07 -14.71 -3.07
C SER A 170 1.40 -14.41 -3.37
N ALA A 171 2.30 -14.49 -2.40
CA ALA A 171 3.70 -14.12 -2.57
C ALA A 171 4.64 -15.17 -1.95
N ASP A 172 5.84 -15.27 -2.51
CA ASP A 172 6.92 -16.15 -2.02
C ASP A 172 7.98 -15.35 -1.27
N ILE A 173 8.03 -14.04 -1.49
CA ILE A 173 8.98 -13.10 -0.90
C ILE A 173 8.22 -11.83 -0.55
N LEU A 174 8.50 -11.30 0.64
CA LEU A 174 8.04 -9.97 1.06
C LEU A 174 9.25 -9.09 1.34
N LEU A 175 9.37 -7.99 0.60
CA LEU A 175 10.27 -6.88 0.94
C LEU A 175 9.46 -5.82 1.69
N THR A 176 9.82 -5.58 2.94
CA THR A 176 9.14 -4.59 3.77
C THR A 176 10.11 -3.90 4.72
N ASN A 177 9.67 -2.83 5.36
CA ASN A 177 10.44 -2.13 6.40
C ASN A 177 10.22 -2.76 7.77
N PHE A 178 11.01 -2.35 8.76
CA PHE A 178 10.71 -2.62 10.15
C PHE A 178 9.44 -1.88 10.58
N HIS A 179 8.65 -2.53 11.42
CA HIS A 179 7.37 -2.00 11.89
C HIS A 179 7.39 -1.71 13.37
N LEU A 180 6.59 -0.72 13.78
CA LEU A 180 6.45 -0.35 15.18
C LEU A 180 5.78 -1.48 15.99
N PRO A 181 6.14 -1.65 17.26
CA PRO A 181 5.45 -2.55 18.17
C PRO A 181 3.94 -2.23 18.21
N LYS A 182 3.13 -3.26 18.44
CA LYS A 182 1.65 -3.15 18.51
C LYS A 182 1.01 -2.59 17.24
N SER A 183 1.60 -2.84 16.07
CA SER A 183 1.02 -2.48 14.78
C SER A 183 0.51 -3.73 14.05
N THR A 184 -0.55 -3.57 13.26
CA THR A 184 -1.09 -4.61 12.38
C THR A 184 -0.05 -5.12 11.38
N LEU A 185 0.87 -4.25 10.97
CA LEU A 185 1.92 -4.57 10.01
C LEU A 185 3.01 -5.47 10.62
N LEU A 186 3.29 -5.35 11.93
CA LEU A 186 4.21 -6.26 12.62
C LEU A 186 3.63 -7.69 12.75
N MET A 187 2.31 -7.79 12.86
CA MET A 187 1.63 -9.09 12.95
C MET A 187 1.61 -9.84 11.62
N LEU A 188 1.69 -9.09 10.51
CA LEU A 188 1.72 -9.65 9.16
C LEU A 188 3.08 -10.29 8.81
N VAL A 189 4.18 -9.79 9.39
CA VAL A 189 5.56 -10.23 9.15
C VAL A 189 5.98 -11.31 10.12
#